data_ba7f06ecd3fe76930f15fd93d0cd8cf5
#
_entry.id   ba7f06ecd3fe76930f15fd93d0cd8cf5
#
_cell.length_a   1.000
_cell.length_b   1.000
_cell.length_c   1.000
_cell.angle_alpha   90.00
_cell.angle_beta   90.00
_cell.angle_gamma   90.00
#
_symmetry.space_group_name_H-M   'P 1'
#
loop_
_entity.id
_entity.type
_entity.pdbx_description
1 polymer ?
#
loop_
_entity_poly.entity_id
_entity_poly.type
_entity_poly.pdbx_seq_one_letter_code
_entity_poly.pdbx_strand_id
1 'polypeptide(L)'
;ASAQVNSHDYREYNGSLNTPRRINKIILTCPTAMSKFEQKSLHSSLEDAIFVMNKFYNNIDSNRIPLEISVEPKLTKDSNDNTPWIFDEATCSQFVYLYSVLTERYKNLTKEFFDIYGKENKTEKGTNTYLTIGSLDIGAGTSDVTICSYEYNELKPSQLKPTPIFWDSFDYAGDDMLRVLINNILL
;
A
#
# COMPACT_ATOMS: atom_id res chain seq x y z
N ALA A 1 11.15 14.37 4.10
CA ALA A 1 9.66 14.49 4.14
C ALA A 1 9.22 15.59 5.12
N SER A 2 9.44 15.49 6.45
CA SER A 2 8.93 16.47 7.44
C SER A 2 9.39 17.91 7.16
N ALA A 3 10.67 18.14 6.82
CA ALA A 3 11.18 19.46 6.46
C ALA A 3 10.53 19.99 5.16
N GLN A 4 10.33 19.12 4.18
CA GLN A 4 9.75 19.50 2.90
C GLN A 4 8.29 19.95 3.03
N VAL A 5 7.46 19.19 3.72
CA VAL A 5 6.02 19.52 3.90
C VAL A 5 5.80 20.72 4.83
N ASN A 6 6.82 21.16 5.54
CA ASN A 6 6.81 22.36 6.37
C ASN A 6 7.59 23.54 5.73
N SER A 7 8.14 23.39 4.51
CA SER A 7 8.74 24.51 3.79
C SER A 7 7.68 25.57 3.51
N HIS A 8 8.11 26.84 3.40
CA HIS A 8 7.23 27.96 3.11
C HIS A 8 6.46 27.72 1.81
N ASP A 9 7.16 27.41 0.74
CA ASP A 9 6.60 27.24 -0.62
C ASP A 9 5.55 26.12 -0.67
N TYR A 10 5.83 24.96 -0.02
CA TYR A 10 4.87 23.86 0.04
C TYR A 10 3.60 24.24 0.80
N ARG A 11 3.73 24.98 1.91
CA ARG A 11 2.58 25.40 2.72
C ARG A 11 1.77 26.48 2.04
N GLU A 12 2.41 27.41 1.32
CA GLU A 12 1.76 28.43 0.51
C GLU A 12 0.94 27.78 -0.61
N TYR A 13 1.55 26.88 -1.38
CA TYR A 13 0.87 26.14 -2.44
C TYR A 13 -0.37 25.38 -1.96
N ASN A 14 -0.33 24.83 -0.74
CA ASN A 14 -1.43 24.07 -0.15
C ASN A 14 -2.38 24.94 0.72
N GLY A 15 -2.28 26.26 0.70
CA GLY A 15 -3.13 27.17 1.48
C GLY A 15 -3.02 26.99 3.00
N SER A 16 -1.86 26.52 3.50
CA SER A 16 -1.68 26.14 4.92
C SER A 16 -0.49 26.82 5.60
N LEU A 17 -0.20 28.08 5.23
CA LEU A 17 0.98 28.82 5.70
C LEU A 17 1.17 28.81 7.23
N ASN A 18 0.08 28.96 7.96
CA ASN A 18 0.10 29.09 9.43
C ASN A 18 -0.04 27.75 10.18
N THR A 19 -0.19 26.64 9.46
CA THR A 19 -0.43 25.34 10.08
C THR A 19 0.78 24.42 9.92
N PRO A 20 1.54 24.14 10.97
CA PRO A 20 2.61 23.17 10.91
C PRO A 20 2.05 21.77 10.70
N ARG A 21 2.72 20.98 9.86
CA ARG A 21 2.33 19.60 9.54
C ARG A 21 3.19 18.63 10.33
N ARG A 22 2.58 17.56 10.79
CA ARG A 22 3.26 16.46 11.47
C ARG A 22 2.98 15.15 10.75
N ILE A 23 3.97 14.30 10.69
CA ILE A 23 3.79 12.90 10.30
C ILE A 23 3.22 12.20 11.53
N ASN A 24 2.02 11.64 11.42
CA ASN A 24 1.37 10.86 12.48
C ASN A 24 1.21 9.38 12.13
N LYS A 25 1.33 9.05 10.84
CA LYS A 25 1.23 7.68 10.35
C LYS A 25 2.19 7.45 9.20
N ILE A 26 2.83 6.29 9.18
CA ILE A 26 3.59 5.77 8.06
C ILE A 26 2.97 4.44 7.64
N ILE A 27 2.62 4.33 6.37
CA ILE A 27 2.21 3.06 5.76
C ILE A 27 3.44 2.50 5.07
N LEU A 28 3.89 1.34 5.50
CA LEU A 28 5.04 0.67 4.96
C LEU A 28 4.59 -0.36 3.93
N THR A 29 4.99 -0.15 2.69
CA THR A 29 4.82 -1.14 1.63
C THR A 29 6.09 -1.99 1.52
N CYS A 30 5.97 -3.18 0.98
CA CYS A 30 7.10 -4.06 0.72
C CYS A 30 6.93 -4.76 -0.64
N PRO A 31 8.05 -5.19 -1.27
CA PRO A 31 8.00 -6.03 -2.45
C PRO A 31 7.14 -7.28 -2.22
N THR A 32 6.40 -7.69 -3.23
CA THR A 32 5.45 -8.81 -3.16
C THR A 32 6.12 -10.13 -2.74
N ALA A 33 7.35 -10.37 -3.21
CA ALA A 33 8.13 -11.56 -2.88
C ALA A 33 8.89 -11.51 -1.54
N MET A 34 8.82 -10.39 -0.81
CA MET A 34 9.58 -10.24 0.43
C MET A 34 9.17 -11.26 1.48
N SER A 35 10.15 -11.99 2.02
CA SER A 35 9.92 -13.00 3.05
C SER A 35 9.44 -12.38 4.37
N LYS A 36 8.75 -13.14 5.20
CA LYS A 36 8.28 -12.69 6.53
C LYS A 36 9.41 -12.18 7.44
N PHE A 37 10.58 -12.76 7.34
CA PHE A 37 11.75 -12.32 8.07
C PHE A 37 12.19 -10.93 7.62
N GLU A 38 12.29 -10.70 6.32
CA GLU A 38 12.65 -9.41 5.74
C GLU A 38 11.60 -8.34 6.03
N GLN A 39 10.30 -8.68 5.94
CA GLN A 39 9.20 -7.79 6.32
C GLN A 39 9.34 -7.32 7.78
N LYS A 40 9.63 -8.24 8.71
CA LYS A 40 9.85 -7.90 10.13
C LYS A 40 11.09 -7.04 10.32
N SER A 41 12.18 -7.34 9.62
CA SER A 41 13.42 -6.56 9.67
C SER A 41 13.20 -5.14 9.16
N LEU A 42 12.50 -4.99 8.03
CA LEU A 42 12.16 -3.69 7.46
C LEU A 42 11.29 -2.85 8.42
N HIS A 43 10.28 -3.48 9.02
CA HIS A 43 9.42 -2.81 10.00
C HIS A 43 10.21 -2.36 11.24
N SER A 44 11.04 -3.24 11.80
CA SER A 44 11.90 -2.91 12.96
C SER A 44 12.86 -1.76 12.63
N SER A 45 13.46 -1.77 11.46
CA SER A 45 14.36 -0.68 11.02
C SER A 45 13.61 0.67 10.94
N LEU A 46 12.35 0.66 10.53
CA LEU A 46 11.53 1.88 10.52
C LEU A 46 11.20 2.35 11.95
N GLU A 47 10.87 1.44 12.87
CA GLU A 47 10.63 1.79 14.28
C GLU A 47 11.89 2.38 14.93
N ASP A 48 13.07 1.80 14.67
CA ASP A 48 14.37 2.32 15.13
C ASP A 48 14.64 3.71 14.56
N ALA A 49 14.36 3.95 13.28
CA ALA A 49 14.48 5.26 12.66
C ALA A 49 13.58 6.32 13.33
N ILE A 50 12.34 5.94 13.66
CA ILE A 50 11.39 6.81 14.38
C ILE A 50 11.91 7.11 15.79
N PHE A 51 12.45 6.10 16.49
CA PHE A 51 13.04 6.27 17.80
C PHE A 51 14.23 7.25 17.76
N VAL A 52 15.16 7.08 16.83
CA VAL A 52 16.32 7.97 16.66
C VAL A 52 15.85 9.40 16.34
N MET A 53 14.88 9.55 15.46
CA MET A 53 14.31 10.84 15.10
C MET A 53 13.69 11.54 16.32
N ASN A 54 12.92 10.82 17.13
CA ASN A 54 12.35 11.36 18.36
C ASN A 54 13.43 11.80 19.35
N LYS A 55 14.50 11.02 19.51
CA LYS A 55 15.64 11.40 20.35
C LYS A 55 16.33 12.66 19.85
N PHE A 56 16.53 12.78 18.54
CA PHE A 56 17.13 13.96 17.93
C PHE A 56 16.28 15.22 18.19
N TYR A 57 14.97 15.15 17.95
CA TYR A 57 14.08 16.28 18.18
C TYR A 57 13.99 16.69 19.66
N ASN A 58 13.98 15.74 20.59
CA ASN A 58 13.94 16.02 22.03
C ASN A 58 15.23 16.68 22.52
N ASN A 59 16.38 16.39 21.89
CA ASN A 59 17.66 17.04 22.24
C ASN A 59 17.75 18.49 21.75
N ILE A 60 17.03 18.84 20.67
CA ILE A 60 17.00 20.21 20.12
C ILE A 60 16.04 21.09 20.93
N ASP A 61 14.93 20.55 21.37
CA ASP A 61 13.88 21.29 22.11
C ASP A 61 13.16 20.34 23.08
N SER A 62 13.55 20.44 24.37
CA SER A 62 13.00 19.60 25.44
C SER A 62 11.50 19.84 25.69
N ASN A 63 10.94 20.95 25.19
CA ASN A 63 9.50 21.27 25.31
C ASN A 63 8.66 20.72 24.15
N ARG A 64 9.28 20.09 23.16
CA ARG A 64 8.54 19.49 22.07
C ARG A 64 7.84 18.20 22.50
N ILE A 65 6.58 18.10 22.11
CA ILE A 65 5.81 16.86 22.26
C ILE A 65 6.45 15.81 21.35
N PRO A 66 6.78 14.60 21.86
CA PRO A 66 7.30 13.51 21.05
C PRO A 66 6.41 13.22 19.83
N LEU A 67 7.02 12.80 18.72
CA LEU A 67 6.28 12.42 17.54
C LEU A 67 5.62 11.05 17.79
N GLU A 68 4.31 11.03 17.97
CA GLU A 68 3.54 9.79 18.01
C GLU A 68 3.26 9.35 16.57
N ILE A 69 4.19 8.59 15.99
CA ILE A 69 4.08 8.07 14.64
C ILE A 69 3.66 6.61 14.74
N SER A 70 2.49 6.28 14.18
CA SER A 70 2.05 4.90 14.02
C SER A 70 2.62 4.32 12.72
N VAL A 71 3.08 3.06 12.78
CA VAL A 71 3.49 2.29 11.60
C VAL A 71 2.41 1.27 11.27
N GLU A 72 2.04 1.19 10.01
CA GLU A 72 1.11 0.19 9.48
C GLU A 72 1.82 -0.62 8.37
N PRO A 73 1.55 -1.94 8.28
CA PRO A 73 0.70 -2.73 9.15
C PRO A 73 1.33 -2.93 10.53
N LYS A 74 0.51 -3.02 11.58
CA LYS A 74 1.00 -3.39 12.90
C LYS A 74 1.43 -4.85 12.88
N LEU A 75 2.66 -5.12 13.29
CA LEU A 75 3.11 -6.49 13.44
C LEU A 75 2.53 -7.06 14.74
N THR A 76 1.84 -8.20 14.63
CA THR A 76 1.46 -8.98 15.80
C THR A 76 2.68 -9.69 16.36
N LYS A 77 2.76 -9.81 17.69
CA LYS A 77 3.89 -10.48 18.36
C LYS A 77 3.88 -12.02 18.18
N ASP A 78 2.76 -12.56 17.68
CA ASP A 78 2.60 -14.00 17.48
C ASP A 78 3.38 -14.45 16.25
N SER A 79 4.43 -15.20 16.48
CA SER A 79 5.36 -15.72 15.47
C SER A 79 4.72 -16.70 14.45
N ASN A 80 3.48 -17.12 14.70
CA ASN A 80 2.72 -18.07 13.86
C ASN A 80 1.69 -17.39 12.96
N ASP A 81 1.67 -16.06 12.90
CA ASP A 81 0.73 -15.32 12.08
C ASP A 81 1.11 -15.43 10.60
N ASN A 82 0.35 -16.28 9.89
CA ASN A 82 0.43 -16.42 8.44
C ASN A 82 -0.34 -15.32 7.70
N THR A 83 -0.74 -14.26 8.39
CA THR A 83 -1.45 -13.14 7.77
C THR A 83 -0.56 -12.52 6.69
N PRO A 84 -1.03 -12.41 5.46
CA PRO A 84 -0.26 -11.77 4.40
C PRO A 84 -0.07 -10.28 4.71
N TRP A 85 1.02 -9.72 4.22
CA TRP A 85 1.26 -8.28 4.28
C TRP A 85 0.30 -7.58 3.30
N ILE A 86 -0.72 -6.90 3.82
CA ILE A 86 -1.78 -6.29 3.01
C ILE A 86 -1.35 -5.02 2.25
N PHE A 87 -0.18 -4.51 2.52
CA PHE A 87 0.39 -3.34 1.84
C PHE A 87 1.60 -3.73 0.98
N ASP A 88 1.58 -4.91 0.34
CA ASP A 88 2.54 -5.22 -0.70
C ASP A 88 2.36 -4.29 -1.92
N GLU A 89 3.42 -4.11 -2.71
CA GLU A 89 3.43 -3.15 -3.82
C GLU A 89 2.36 -3.47 -4.87
N ALA A 90 2.13 -4.74 -5.17
CA ALA A 90 1.16 -5.14 -6.18
C ALA A 90 -0.29 -4.89 -5.71
N THR A 91 -0.61 -5.21 -4.44
CA THR A 91 -1.93 -4.88 -3.85
C THR A 91 -2.14 -3.37 -3.77
N CYS A 92 -1.11 -2.61 -3.41
CA CYS A 92 -1.19 -1.15 -3.39
C CYS A 92 -1.46 -0.55 -4.77
N SER A 93 -0.89 -1.10 -5.84
CA SER A 93 -1.16 -0.70 -7.21
C SER A 93 -2.64 -0.92 -7.60
N GLN A 94 -3.22 -2.05 -7.18
CA GLN A 94 -4.66 -2.31 -7.36
C GLN A 94 -5.54 -1.30 -6.62
N PHE A 95 -5.14 -0.86 -5.41
CA PHE A 95 -5.87 0.18 -4.68
C PHE A 95 -5.88 1.51 -5.42
N VAL A 96 -4.76 1.91 -6.02
CA VAL A 96 -4.69 3.14 -6.82
C VAL A 96 -5.64 3.06 -8.00
N TYR A 97 -5.65 1.94 -8.71
CA TYR A 97 -6.59 1.69 -9.80
C TYR A 97 -8.05 1.78 -9.34
N LEU A 98 -8.42 1.04 -8.29
CA LEU A 98 -9.78 1.05 -7.74
C LEU A 98 -10.20 2.44 -7.28
N TYR A 99 -9.33 3.16 -6.59
CA TYR A 99 -9.60 4.53 -6.16
C TYR A 99 -9.88 5.46 -7.33
N SER A 100 -9.04 5.43 -8.37
CA SER A 100 -9.25 6.23 -9.57
C SER A 100 -10.58 5.89 -10.27
N VAL A 101 -10.86 4.61 -10.49
CA VAL A 101 -12.10 4.18 -11.13
C VAL A 101 -13.33 4.61 -10.33
N LEU A 102 -13.32 4.36 -9.01
CA LEU A 102 -14.46 4.68 -8.16
C LEU A 102 -14.70 6.18 -8.02
N THR A 103 -13.65 6.99 -7.91
CA THR A 103 -13.80 8.45 -7.72
C THR A 103 -14.05 9.19 -9.02
N GLU A 104 -13.28 8.88 -10.07
CA GLU A 104 -13.32 9.63 -11.33
C GLU A 104 -14.45 9.15 -12.24
N ARG A 105 -14.60 7.83 -12.39
CA ARG A 105 -15.53 7.24 -13.34
C ARG A 105 -16.91 7.01 -12.74
N TYR A 106 -16.95 6.48 -11.51
CA TYR A 106 -18.21 6.14 -10.82
C TYR A 106 -18.67 7.21 -9.82
N LYS A 107 -17.93 8.32 -9.64
CA LYS A 107 -18.30 9.44 -8.76
C LYS A 107 -18.63 9.00 -7.33
N ASN A 108 -17.91 7.99 -6.81
CA ASN A 108 -18.11 7.33 -5.52
C ASN A 108 -19.39 6.47 -5.41
N LEU A 109 -20.03 6.13 -6.52
CA LEU A 109 -21.13 5.18 -6.56
C LEU A 109 -20.57 3.75 -6.51
N THR A 110 -20.02 3.36 -5.37
CA THR A 110 -19.32 2.08 -5.18
C THR A 110 -20.25 0.88 -5.40
N LYS A 111 -21.52 1.01 -4.98
CA LYS A 111 -22.53 -0.06 -5.18
C LYS A 111 -22.72 -0.36 -6.66
N GLU A 112 -22.94 0.64 -7.47
CA GLU A 112 -23.18 0.49 -8.91
C GLU A 112 -21.99 -0.16 -9.62
N PHE A 113 -20.77 0.21 -9.18
CA PHE A 113 -19.55 -0.43 -9.69
C PHE A 113 -19.53 -1.94 -9.38
N PHE A 114 -19.85 -2.31 -8.14
CA PHE A 114 -19.85 -3.71 -7.73
C PHE A 114 -21.05 -4.48 -8.32
N ASP A 115 -22.19 -3.85 -8.53
CA ASP A 115 -23.34 -4.47 -9.19
C ASP A 115 -23.03 -4.82 -10.66
N ILE A 116 -22.15 -4.04 -11.33
CA ILE A 116 -21.76 -4.27 -12.73
C ILE A 116 -20.64 -5.32 -12.86
N TYR A 117 -19.60 -5.20 -12.03
CA TYR A 117 -18.36 -5.99 -12.19
C TYR A 117 -18.18 -7.09 -11.15
N GLY A 118 -18.89 -7.01 -10.04
CA GLY A 118 -18.79 -7.97 -8.96
C GLY A 118 -19.63 -9.23 -9.17
N LYS A 119 -19.39 -10.21 -8.32
CA LYS A 119 -20.18 -11.42 -8.19
C LYS A 119 -20.85 -11.47 -6.83
N GLU A 120 -22.14 -11.69 -6.82
CA GLU A 120 -22.88 -11.88 -5.59
C GLU A 120 -22.56 -13.26 -4.97
N ASN A 121 -22.38 -13.25 -3.66
CA ASN A 121 -22.33 -14.45 -2.85
C ASN A 121 -23.41 -14.35 -1.77
N LYS A 122 -24.41 -15.19 -1.86
CA LYS A 122 -25.49 -15.26 -0.87
C LYS A 122 -25.06 -16.12 0.30
N THR A 123 -24.98 -15.49 1.46
CA THR A 123 -24.70 -16.18 2.73
C THR A 123 -25.92 -16.10 3.64
N GLU A 124 -25.97 -16.93 4.68
CA GLU A 124 -27.03 -16.86 5.71
C GLU A 124 -27.12 -15.48 6.40
N LYS A 125 -26.04 -14.68 6.33
CA LYS A 125 -25.92 -13.35 6.95
C LYS A 125 -26.21 -12.19 6.01
N GLY A 126 -26.55 -12.47 4.74
CA GLY A 126 -26.84 -11.45 3.72
C GLY A 126 -26.09 -11.71 2.42
N THR A 127 -26.26 -10.79 1.47
CA THR A 127 -25.58 -10.83 0.17
C THR A 127 -24.36 -9.94 0.24
N ASN A 128 -23.18 -10.52 0.01
CA ASN A 128 -21.96 -9.78 -0.18
C ASN A 128 -21.56 -9.82 -1.65
N THR A 129 -21.04 -8.72 -2.17
CA THR A 129 -20.56 -8.66 -3.55
C THR A 129 -19.04 -8.64 -3.55
N TYR A 130 -18.43 -9.47 -4.36
CA TYR A 130 -16.98 -9.63 -4.46
C TYR A 130 -16.49 -9.28 -5.85
N LEU A 131 -15.40 -8.56 -5.94
CA LEU A 131 -14.66 -8.29 -7.17
C LEU A 131 -13.27 -8.89 -7.06
N THR A 132 -12.88 -9.75 -8.00
CA THR A 132 -11.51 -10.29 -8.06
C THR A 132 -10.73 -9.57 -9.14
N ILE A 133 -9.58 -9.02 -8.76
CA ILE A 133 -8.65 -8.33 -9.64
C ILE A 133 -7.33 -9.10 -9.70
N GLY A 134 -6.87 -9.39 -10.91
CA GLY A 134 -5.52 -9.86 -11.18
C GLY A 134 -4.68 -8.71 -11.70
N SER A 135 -3.45 -8.58 -11.22
CA SER A 135 -2.45 -7.64 -11.71
C SER A 135 -1.16 -8.35 -12.04
N LEU A 136 -0.50 -7.87 -13.09
CA LEU A 136 0.84 -8.28 -13.49
C LEU A 136 1.67 -7.00 -13.55
N ASP A 137 2.71 -6.92 -12.74
CA ASP A 137 3.69 -5.85 -12.73
C ASP A 137 5.03 -6.37 -13.27
N ILE A 138 5.49 -5.81 -14.39
CA ILE A 138 6.74 -6.20 -15.04
C ILE A 138 7.75 -5.09 -14.78
N GLY A 139 8.58 -5.27 -13.77
CA GLY A 139 9.70 -4.39 -13.45
C GLY A 139 10.92 -4.61 -14.36
N ALA A 140 12.07 -4.09 -13.95
CA ALA A 140 13.34 -4.33 -14.64
C ALA A 140 13.88 -5.75 -14.35
N GLY A 141 13.91 -6.15 -13.09
CA GLY A 141 14.51 -7.41 -12.63
C GLY A 141 13.51 -8.46 -12.18
N THR A 142 12.26 -8.09 -11.82
CA THR A 142 11.21 -9.02 -11.37
C THR A 142 9.89 -8.76 -12.06
N SER A 143 9.08 -9.81 -12.19
CA SER A 143 7.68 -9.71 -12.60
C SER A 143 6.80 -10.25 -11.48
N ASP A 144 5.90 -9.43 -10.96
CA ASP A 144 5.02 -9.74 -9.84
C ASP A 144 3.60 -9.99 -10.30
N VAL A 145 3.00 -11.10 -9.85
CA VAL A 145 1.61 -11.46 -10.12
C VAL A 145 0.83 -11.46 -8.81
N THR A 146 -0.27 -10.75 -8.79
CA THR A 146 -1.16 -10.72 -7.62
C THR A 146 -2.61 -10.88 -8.03
N ILE A 147 -3.33 -11.75 -7.34
CA ILE A 147 -4.79 -11.89 -7.46
C ILE A 147 -5.40 -11.59 -6.10
N CYS A 148 -6.23 -10.56 -6.04
CA CYS A 148 -6.87 -10.11 -4.80
C CYS A 148 -8.38 -10.02 -4.99
N SER A 149 -9.14 -10.48 -3.99
CA SER A 149 -10.58 -10.31 -3.94
C SER A 149 -10.94 -9.14 -3.05
N TYR A 150 -11.81 -8.28 -3.52
CA TYR A 150 -12.31 -7.11 -2.81
C TYR A 150 -13.77 -7.33 -2.44
N GLU A 151 -14.07 -7.25 -1.15
CA GLU A 151 -15.44 -7.37 -0.64
C GLU A 151 -16.06 -5.97 -0.51
N TYR A 152 -17.25 -5.82 -1.10
CA TYR A 152 -18.12 -4.69 -0.87
C TYR A 152 -19.19 -5.06 0.15
N ASN A 153 -19.37 -4.20 1.16
CA ASN A 153 -20.38 -4.36 2.19
C ASN A 153 -21.26 -3.10 2.25
N GLU A 154 -22.55 -3.25 2.05
CA GLU A 154 -23.51 -2.14 2.08
C GLU A 154 -23.56 -1.40 3.41
N LEU A 155 -23.24 -2.08 4.52
CA LEU A 155 -23.19 -1.46 5.84
C LEU A 155 -21.95 -0.58 6.03
N LYS A 156 -20.92 -0.75 5.18
CA LYS A 156 -19.66 0.00 5.20
C LYS A 156 -19.22 0.35 3.78
N PRO A 157 -20.00 1.16 3.06
CA PRO A 157 -19.79 1.38 1.62
C PRO A 157 -18.47 2.09 1.26
N SER A 158 -17.85 2.75 2.22
CA SER A 158 -16.55 3.43 2.05
C SER A 158 -15.35 2.53 2.37
N GLN A 159 -15.56 1.27 2.71
CA GLN A 159 -14.49 0.33 3.05
C GLN A 159 -14.48 -0.83 2.08
N LEU A 160 -13.38 -0.98 1.35
CA LEU A 160 -13.09 -2.18 0.57
C LEU A 160 -12.09 -3.03 1.35
N LYS A 161 -12.47 -4.29 1.60
CA LYS A 161 -11.59 -5.23 2.29
C LYS A 161 -10.87 -6.09 1.26
N PRO A 162 -9.55 -5.94 1.10
CA PRO A 162 -8.76 -6.83 0.26
C PRO A 162 -8.56 -8.18 0.94
N THR A 163 -8.65 -9.24 0.15
CA THR A 163 -8.29 -10.60 0.54
C THR A 163 -7.38 -11.16 -0.54
N PRO A 164 -6.05 -11.21 -0.33
CA PRO A 164 -5.13 -11.80 -1.27
C PRO A 164 -5.46 -13.29 -1.48
N ILE A 165 -5.59 -13.70 -2.75
CA ILE A 165 -5.86 -15.09 -3.14
C ILE A 165 -4.59 -15.76 -3.61
N PHE A 166 -3.77 -15.04 -4.40
CA PHE A 166 -2.54 -15.52 -4.97
C PHE A 166 -1.56 -14.34 -5.13
N TRP A 167 -0.30 -14.60 -4.87
CA TRP A 167 0.80 -13.70 -5.19
C TRP A 167 2.05 -14.53 -5.44
N ASP A 168 2.82 -14.12 -6.43
CA ASP A 168 4.10 -14.74 -6.76
C ASP A 168 5.00 -13.71 -7.47
N SER A 169 6.30 -13.96 -7.45
CA SER A 169 7.30 -13.13 -8.10
C SER A 169 8.28 -14.00 -8.90
N PHE A 170 8.59 -13.56 -10.10
CA PHE A 170 9.45 -14.27 -11.05
C PHE A 170 10.67 -13.41 -11.36
N ASP A 171 11.85 -14.04 -11.36
CA ASP A 171 13.12 -13.41 -11.73
C ASP A 171 13.31 -13.30 -13.27
N TYR A 172 12.22 -13.08 -14.01
CA TYR A 172 12.22 -12.84 -15.44
C TYR A 172 11.41 -11.59 -15.76
N ALA A 173 12.06 -10.57 -16.28
CA ALA A 173 11.47 -9.25 -16.40
C ALA A 173 12.02 -8.43 -17.58
N GLY A 174 11.85 -7.12 -17.53
CA GLY A 174 12.19 -6.18 -18.60
C GLY A 174 13.65 -6.26 -19.06
N ASP A 175 14.59 -6.44 -18.15
CA ASP A 175 16.02 -6.56 -18.49
C ASP A 175 16.33 -7.83 -19.31
N ASP A 176 15.65 -8.94 -19.02
CA ASP A 176 15.80 -10.18 -19.80
C ASP A 176 15.18 -10.02 -21.18
N MET A 177 14.01 -9.38 -21.27
CA MET A 177 13.38 -9.06 -22.56
C MET A 177 14.27 -8.15 -23.39
N LEU A 178 14.88 -7.12 -22.77
CA LEU A 178 15.81 -6.22 -23.45
C LEU A 178 17.05 -6.97 -23.94
N ARG A 179 17.61 -7.88 -23.11
CA ARG A 179 18.74 -8.73 -23.50
C ARG A 179 18.42 -9.60 -24.72
N VAL A 180 17.25 -10.22 -24.75
CA VAL A 180 16.79 -11.02 -25.89
C VAL A 180 16.63 -10.16 -27.14
N LEU A 181 16.07 -8.96 -27.03
CA LEU A 181 15.92 -8.03 -28.15
C LEU A 181 17.29 -7.60 -28.71
N ILE A 182 18.22 -7.21 -27.84
CA ILE A 182 19.57 -6.81 -28.25
C ILE A 182 20.26 -7.96 -29.00
N ASN A 183 20.22 -9.18 -28.45
CA ASN A 183 20.86 -10.32 -29.07
C ASN A 183 20.25 -10.70 -30.43
N ASN A 184 18.95 -10.48 -30.64
CA ASN A 184 18.28 -10.82 -31.89
C ASN A 184 18.33 -9.72 -32.97
N ILE A 185 18.62 -8.48 -32.59
CA ILE A 185 18.59 -7.33 -33.52
C ILE A 185 20.00 -6.84 -33.83
N LEU A 186 20.93 -6.91 -32.87
CA LEU A 186 22.26 -6.31 -32.97
C LEU A 186 23.39 -7.34 -33.15
N LEU A 187 23.12 -8.62 -33.03
CA LEU A 187 24.03 -9.70 -33.29
C LEU A 187 23.52 -10.58 -34.44
#